data_252e9c00e085edf22ec69eb38696940b
#
_entry.id   252e9c00e085edf22ec69eb38696940b
#
_cell.length_a   1.000
_cell.length_b   1.000
_cell.length_c   1.000
_cell.angle_alpha   90.00
_cell.angle_beta   90.00
_cell.angle_gamma   90.00
#
_symmetry.space_group_name_H-M   'P 1'
#
loop_
_entity.id
_entity.type
_entity.pdbx_description
1 polymer ?
#
loop_
_entity_poly.entity_id
_entity_poly.type
_entity_poly.pdbx_seq_one_letter_code
_entity_poly.pdbx_strand_id
1 'polypeptide(L)'
;MADKAHILTDKKLEEMERHLSAIYSVSQKKIQAKMLEFAKGIDSKASELLKAIKEAETEAEEKAAKNAYLQYFKKVVVKSKAFKDLSAGIALDLFNTNTEASAYINSQTPEIYALNYNWINKQLAKDIPDFVAQEITPKEADEYGDLTKQTVSKSKDTKWNEDNIKKSVVVGASLLLGVRAIMKRTSSLTVDKNYNSAKRQNIDMGGDAETKARYDGLLRSDAMGHKHTKIWRSAGDNRVRDSHAHLDGTEIDIDGTFSNGLKRPKDPNGRPEEVCNCRCTILWGGYGEKSSIRTARQGEVTGSYKKSSSFKGTKSIEVANMPYKELMKWLNQ
;
A
#
# COMPACT_ATOMS: atom_id res chain seq x y z
N MET A 1 1.23 22.46 17.25
CA MET A 1 1.68 21.28 18.05
C MET A 1 1.71 20.07 17.13
N ALA A 2 2.76 19.24 17.20
CA ALA A 2 2.83 18.04 16.34
C ALA A 2 1.70 17.07 16.71
N ASP A 3 1.02 16.50 15.71
CA ASP A 3 0.00 15.46 15.89
C ASP A 3 0.66 14.14 16.33
N LYS A 4 0.77 13.98 17.63
CA LYS A 4 1.45 12.82 18.24
C LYS A 4 0.79 11.49 17.89
N ALA A 5 -0.54 11.45 17.76
CA ALA A 5 -1.25 10.22 17.43
C ALA A 5 -0.98 9.80 15.97
N HIS A 6 -0.96 10.75 15.03
CA HIS A 6 -0.60 10.48 13.64
C HIS A 6 0.84 9.95 13.53
N ILE A 7 1.79 10.58 14.23
CA ILE A 7 3.19 10.11 14.25
C ILE A 7 3.29 8.69 14.81
N LEU A 8 2.53 8.35 15.84
CA LEU A 8 2.51 7.00 16.42
C LEU A 8 1.84 6.01 15.47
N THR A 9 0.79 6.41 14.77
CA THR A 9 0.16 5.59 13.71
C THR A 9 1.16 5.27 12.60
N ASP A 10 1.90 6.26 12.09
CA ASP A 10 2.91 6.04 11.06
C ASP A 10 3.99 5.06 11.52
N LYS A 11 4.49 5.21 12.76
CA LYS A 11 5.46 4.25 13.34
C LYS A 11 4.88 2.83 13.44
N LYS A 12 3.62 2.71 13.84
CA LYS A 12 2.94 1.41 13.91
C LYS A 12 2.81 0.78 12.51
N LEU A 13 2.43 1.55 11.50
CA LEU A 13 2.34 1.09 10.12
C LEU A 13 3.71 0.64 9.57
N GLU A 14 4.79 1.32 9.92
CA GLU A 14 6.16 0.90 9.56
C GLU A 14 6.57 -0.40 10.27
N GLU A 15 6.19 -0.58 11.54
CA GLU A 15 6.40 -1.82 12.27
C GLU A 15 5.65 -2.98 11.64
N MET A 16 4.39 -2.77 11.30
CA MET A 16 3.55 -3.74 10.61
C MET A 16 4.14 -4.09 9.23
N GLU A 17 4.65 -3.12 8.47
CA GLU A 17 5.33 -3.38 7.20
C GLU A 17 6.57 -4.27 7.37
N ARG A 18 7.37 -4.05 8.42
CA ARG A 18 8.53 -4.92 8.72
C ARG A 18 8.10 -6.36 9.01
N HIS A 19 7.01 -6.55 9.75
CA HIS A 19 6.46 -7.88 10.02
C HIS A 19 5.95 -8.56 8.75
N LEU A 20 5.20 -7.84 7.91
CA LEU A 20 4.76 -8.34 6.60
C LEU A 20 5.96 -8.74 5.73
N SER A 21 7.03 -7.95 5.72
CA SER A 21 8.26 -8.28 4.99
C SER A 21 8.87 -9.60 5.47
N ALA A 22 8.84 -9.89 6.77
CA ALA A 22 9.31 -11.16 7.32
C ALA A 22 8.45 -12.35 6.85
N ILE A 23 7.11 -12.23 6.91
CA ILE A 23 6.16 -13.24 6.40
C ILE A 23 6.48 -13.59 4.94
N TYR A 24 6.56 -12.59 4.07
CA TYR A 24 6.81 -12.81 2.64
C TYR A 24 8.23 -13.27 2.33
N SER A 25 9.22 -12.93 3.15
CA SER A 25 10.60 -13.44 3.01
C SER A 25 10.68 -14.95 3.23
N VAL A 26 9.93 -15.50 4.19
CA VAL A 26 9.82 -16.95 4.41
C VAL A 26 9.17 -17.62 3.19
N SER A 27 8.05 -17.07 2.72
CA SER A 27 7.36 -17.57 1.52
C SER A 27 8.25 -17.52 0.28
N GLN A 28 9.05 -16.45 0.11
CA GLN A 28 10.00 -16.29 -1.00
C GLN A 28 11.00 -17.45 -1.06
N LYS A 29 11.61 -17.82 0.06
CA LYS A 29 12.59 -18.92 0.12
C LYS A 29 11.96 -20.25 -0.28
N LYS A 30 10.76 -20.54 0.25
CA LYS A 30 10.02 -21.77 -0.06
C LYS A 30 9.65 -21.86 -1.55
N ILE A 31 9.09 -20.79 -2.11
CA ILE A 31 8.65 -20.72 -3.51
C ILE A 31 9.86 -20.83 -4.45
N GLN A 32 10.95 -20.14 -4.14
CA GLN A 32 12.17 -20.19 -4.93
C GLN A 32 12.76 -21.60 -4.97
N ALA A 33 12.76 -22.32 -3.84
CA ALA A 33 13.23 -23.70 -3.78
C ALA A 33 12.40 -24.62 -4.69
N LYS A 34 11.06 -24.55 -4.64
CA LYS A 34 10.16 -25.31 -5.50
C LYS A 34 10.40 -25.03 -6.99
N MET A 35 10.57 -23.76 -7.35
CA MET A 35 10.82 -23.35 -8.73
C MET A 35 12.20 -23.82 -9.24
N LEU A 36 13.23 -23.77 -8.41
CA LEU A 36 14.57 -24.25 -8.79
C LEU A 36 14.61 -25.78 -8.91
N GLU A 37 13.84 -26.49 -8.12
CA GLU A 37 13.72 -27.95 -8.29
C GLU A 37 13.05 -28.29 -9.61
N PHE A 38 11.94 -27.63 -9.95
CA PHE A 38 11.30 -27.79 -11.25
C PHE A 38 12.25 -27.45 -12.42
N ALA A 39 13.10 -26.43 -12.25
CA ALA A 39 14.08 -26.03 -13.27
C ALA A 39 14.97 -27.20 -13.72
N LYS A 40 15.39 -28.07 -12.79
CA LYS A 40 16.27 -29.23 -13.11
C LYS A 40 15.65 -30.15 -14.18
N GLY A 41 14.32 -30.32 -14.16
CA GLY A 41 13.61 -31.20 -15.09
C GLY A 41 13.51 -30.68 -16.53
N ILE A 42 13.70 -29.36 -16.73
CA ILE A 42 13.56 -28.72 -18.05
C ILE A 42 14.85 -28.06 -18.55
N ASP A 43 15.92 -28.08 -17.77
CA ASP A 43 17.17 -27.33 -18.04
C ASP A 43 17.91 -27.84 -19.27
N SER A 44 17.98 -29.15 -19.46
CA SER A 44 18.70 -29.77 -20.60
C SER A 44 18.15 -29.29 -21.96
N LYS A 45 16.83 -29.41 -22.17
CA LYS A 45 16.21 -29.01 -23.45
C LYS A 45 16.23 -27.51 -23.66
N ALA A 46 16.02 -26.72 -22.60
CA ALA A 46 16.08 -25.27 -22.69
C ALA A 46 17.52 -24.79 -23.00
N SER A 47 18.53 -25.41 -22.41
CA SER A 47 19.96 -25.12 -22.67
C SER A 47 20.36 -25.47 -24.11
N GLU A 48 19.91 -26.61 -24.65
CA GLU A 48 20.06 -26.96 -26.05
C GLU A 48 19.49 -25.87 -26.98
N LEU A 49 18.26 -25.44 -26.72
CA LEU A 49 17.60 -24.39 -27.52
C LEU A 49 18.30 -23.04 -27.42
N LEU A 50 18.81 -22.67 -26.24
CA LEU A 50 19.61 -21.45 -26.06
C LEU A 50 20.96 -21.54 -26.79
N LYS A 51 21.58 -22.73 -26.83
CA LYS A 51 22.80 -22.96 -27.56
C LYS A 51 22.57 -22.75 -29.05
N ALA A 52 21.51 -23.32 -29.63
CA ALA A 52 21.14 -23.12 -31.02
C ALA A 52 20.98 -21.65 -31.42
N ILE A 53 20.52 -20.78 -30.52
CA ILE A 53 20.43 -19.31 -30.76
C ILE A 53 21.86 -18.71 -30.91
N LYS A 54 22.82 -19.19 -30.11
CA LYS A 54 24.20 -18.67 -30.13
C LYS A 54 25.01 -19.19 -31.31
N GLU A 55 24.64 -20.35 -31.82
CA GLU A 55 25.32 -21.05 -32.93
C GLU A 55 24.68 -20.75 -34.31
N ALA A 56 23.62 -19.92 -34.35
CA ALA A 56 23.00 -19.51 -35.59
C ALA A 56 23.95 -18.60 -36.40
N GLU A 57 24.14 -18.95 -37.67
CA GLU A 57 25.05 -18.26 -38.59
C GLU A 57 24.33 -17.18 -39.41
N THR A 58 22.99 -17.29 -39.53
CA THR A 58 22.15 -16.36 -40.28
C THR A 58 21.07 -15.76 -39.41
N GLU A 59 20.59 -14.55 -39.78
CA GLU A 59 19.48 -13.89 -39.11
C GLU A 59 18.18 -14.73 -39.13
N ALA A 60 17.96 -15.47 -40.22
CA ALA A 60 16.81 -16.37 -40.34
C ALA A 60 16.88 -17.53 -39.36
N GLU A 61 18.06 -18.15 -39.19
CA GLU A 61 18.29 -19.21 -38.22
C GLU A 61 18.17 -18.70 -36.78
N GLU A 62 18.75 -17.55 -36.50
CA GLU A 62 18.64 -16.93 -35.18
C GLU A 62 17.19 -16.67 -34.81
N LYS A 63 16.41 -16.10 -35.72
CA LYS A 63 14.99 -15.85 -35.55
C LYS A 63 14.18 -17.13 -35.33
N ALA A 64 14.49 -18.18 -36.11
CA ALA A 64 13.86 -19.49 -35.94
C ALA A 64 14.19 -20.12 -34.58
N ALA A 65 15.45 -20.08 -34.14
CA ALA A 65 15.91 -20.60 -32.87
C ALA A 65 15.30 -19.83 -31.68
N LYS A 66 15.24 -18.50 -31.72
CA LYS A 66 14.54 -17.67 -30.74
C LYS A 66 13.05 -18.03 -30.63
N ASN A 67 12.38 -18.22 -31.78
CA ASN A 67 10.99 -18.64 -31.78
C ASN A 67 10.84 -20.06 -31.20
N ALA A 68 11.70 -21.02 -31.54
CA ALA A 68 11.70 -22.38 -30.98
C ALA A 68 11.81 -22.36 -29.46
N TYR A 69 12.73 -21.58 -28.89
CA TYR A 69 12.89 -21.40 -27.47
C TYR A 69 11.62 -20.85 -26.80
N LEU A 70 11.05 -19.79 -27.35
CA LEU A 70 9.83 -19.19 -26.82
C LEU A 70 8.63 -20.15 -26.91
N GLN A 71 8.48 -20.90 -28.02
CA GLN A 71 7.42 -21.89 -28.19
C GLN A 71 7.57 -23.06 -27.22
N TYR A 72 8.80 -23.49 -26.93
CA TYR A 72 9.04 -24.49 -25.91
C TYR A 72 8.43 -24.08 -24.56
N PHE A 73 8.67 -22.87 -24.09
CA PHE A 73 8.04 -22.39 -22.85
C PHE A 73 6.53 -22.23 -22.99
N LYS A 74 6.03 -21.60 -24.05
CA LYS A 74 4.59 -21.34 -24.24
C LYS A 74 3.76 -22.60 -24.45
N LYS A 75 4.27 -23.59 -25.17
CA LYS A 75 3.46 -24.76 -25.58
C LYS A 75 3.82 -26.03 -24.83
N VAL A 76 5.05 -26.19 -24.36
CA VAL A 76 5.51 -27.40 -23.67
C VAL A 76 5.57 -27.15 -22.16
N VAL A 77 6.40 -26.23 -21.69
CA VAL A 77 6.62 -26.03 -20.26
C VAL A 77 5.34 -25.63 -19.52
N VAL A 78 4.75 -24.48 -19.87
CA VAL A 78 3.58 -23.97 -19.12
C VAL A 78 2.28 -24.76 -19.31
N LYS A 79 2.22 -25.64 -20.32
CA LYS A 79 1.10 -26.55 -20.53
C LYS A 79 1.32 -27.93 -19.90
N SER A 80 2.53 -28.25 -19.47
CA SER A 80 2.83 -29.55 -18.84
C SER A 80 2.05 -29.72 -17.53
N LYS A 81 1.73 -30.95 -17.19
CA LYS A 81 1.10 -31.28 -15.91
C LYS A 81 1.97 -30.84 -14.74
N ALA A 82 3.28 -31.15 -14.82
CA ALA A 82 4.25 -30.79 -13.77
C ALA A 82 4.27 -29.27 -13.48
N PHE A 83 4.22 -28.41 -14.52
CA PHE A 83 4.15 -26.96 -14.31
C PHE A 83 2.81 -26.52 -13.75
N LYS A 84 1.71 -27.11 -14.19
CA LYS A 84 0.38 -26.80 -13.64
C LYS A 84 0.31 -27.15 -12.15
N ASP A 85 0.79 -28.32 -11.78
CA ASP A 85 0.83 -28.79 -10.39
C ASP A 85 1.74 -27.85 -9.54
N LEU A 86 2.92 -27.49 -10.07
CA LEU A 86 3.82 -26.52 -9.43
C LEU A 86 3.13 -25.16 -9.23
N SER A 87 2.54 -24.60 -10.29
CA SER A 87 1.92 -23.27 -10.23
C SER A 87 0.72 -23.24 -9.28
N ALA A 88 -0.10 -24.29 -9.25
CA ALA A 88 -1.21 -24.43 -8.31
C ALA A 88 -0.70 -24.56 -6.86
N GLY A 89 0.34 -25.35 -6.61
CA GLY A 89 0.96 -25.49 -5.30
C GLY A 89 1.58 -24.18 -4.78
N ILE A 90 2.21 -23.40 -5.65
CA ILE A 90 2.76 -22.08 -5.30
C ILE A 90 1.60 -21.08 -5.05
N ALA A 91 0.56 -21.10 -5.87
CA ALA A 91 -0.60 -20.23 -5.67
C ALA A 91 -1.31 -20.50 -4.33
N LEU A 92 -1.35 -21.77 -3.89
CA LEU A 92 -1.88 -22.14 -2.58
C LEU A 92 -0.95 -21.67 -1.43
N ASP A 93 0.38 -21.79 -1.59
CA ASP A 93 1.32 -21.25 -0.61
C ASP A 93 1.14 -19.72 -0.45
N LEU A 94 0.98 -19.01 -1.56
CA LEU A 94 0.75 -17.56 -1.53
C LEU A 94 -0.61 -17.19 -0.95
N PHE A 95 -1.66 -17.97 -1.23
CA PHE A 95 -2.95 -17.78 -0.59
C PHE A 95 -2.84 -17.88 0.94
N ASN A 96 -2.13 -18.89 1.45
CA ASN A 96 -1.91 -19.04 2.89
C ASN A 96 -1.10 -17.88 3.46
N THR A 97 -0.05 -17.44 2.75
CA THR A 97 0.77 -16.28 3.13
C THR A 97 -0.07 -14.99 3.17
N ASN A 98 -0.91 -14.77 2.16
CA ASN A 98 -1.80 -13.60 2.09
C ASN A 98 -2.86 -13.62 3.19
N THR A 99 -3.37 -14.83 3.55
CA THR A 99 -4.33 -15.00 4.65
C THR A 99 -3.67 -14.67 6.00
N GLU A 100 -2.45 -15.14 6.23
CA GLU A 100 -1.66 -14.81 7.42
C GLU A 100 -1.40 -13.30 7.51
N ALA A 101 -0.96 -12.68 6.40
CA ALA A 101 -0.71 -11.25 6.32
C ALA A 101 -1.98 -10.43 6.62
N SER A 102 -3.13 -10.83 6.05
CA SER A 102 -4.41 -10.15 6.28
C SER A 102 -4.90 -10.32 7.72
N ALA A 103 -4.74 -11.52 8.31
CA ALA A 103 -5.06 -11.75 9.71
C ALA A 103 -4.21 -10.88 10.64
N TYR A 104 -2.91 -10.77 10.36
CA TYR A 104 -2.02 -9.89 11.09
C TYR A 104 -2.46 -8.42 11.00
N ILE A 105 -2.72 -7.90 9.79
CA ILE A 105 -3.20 -6.51 9.61
C ILE A 105 -4.49 -6.31 10.41
N ASN A 106 -5.47 -7.20 10.28
CA ASN A 106 -6.75 -7.11 10.99
C ASN A 106 -6.56 -7.08 12.53
N SER A 107 -5.58 -7.83 13.05
CA SER A 107 -5.31 -7.86 14.50
C SER A 107 -4.67 -6.56 15.03
N GLN A 108 -3.98 -5.80 14.18
CA GLN A 108 -3.29 -4.56 14.57
C GLN A 108 -4.17 -3.30 14.39
N THR A 109 -5.16 -3.37 13.51
CA THR A 109 -6.04 -2.24 13.18
C THR A 109 -6.81 -1.68 14.40
N PRO A 110 -7.35 -2.50 15.33
CA PRO A 110 -8.00 -2.01 16.53
C PRO A 110 -7.09 -1.19 17.45
N GLU A 111 -5.81 -1.49 17.52
CA GLU A 111 -4.84 -0.71 18.30
C GLU A 111 -4.69 0.71 17.73
N ILE A 112 -4.62 0.84 16.40
CA ILE A 112 -4.55 2.15 15.72
C ILE A 112 -5.83 2.94 15.96
N TYR A 113 -6.98 2.29 15.89
CA TYR A 113 -8.26 2.92 16.18
C TYR A 113 -8.32 3.43 17.63
N ALA A 114 -8.05 2.57 18.62
CA ALA A 114 -8.07 2.93 20.03
C ALA A 114 -7.11 4.10 20.34
N LEU A 115 -5.90 4.05 19.79
CA LEU A 115 -4.91 5.13 19.93
C LEU A 115 -5.49 6.49 19.50
N ASN A 116 -6.08 6.54 18.32
CA ASN A 116 -6.58 7.79 17.73
C ASN A 116 -7.90 8.25 18.37
N TYR A 117 -8.79 7.32 18.72
CA TYR A 117 -10.02 7.63 19.45
C TYR A 117 -9.72 8.21 20.84
N ASN A 118 -8.82 7.57 21.59
CA ASN A 118 -8.42 8.04 22.91
C ASN A 118 -7.72 9.40 22.83
N TRP A 119 -6.88 9.59 21.81
CA TRP A 119 -6.18 10.84 21.61
C TRP A 119 -7.16 12.00 21.34
N ILE A 120 -8.11 11.85 20.39
CA ILE A 120 -9.07 12.89 20.07
C ILE A 120 -9.96 13.22 21.27
N ASN A 121 -10.44 12.21 21.99
CA ASN A 121 -11.25 12.42 23.20
C ASN A 121 -10.48 13.19 24.27
N LYS A 122 -9.19 12.88 24.48
CA LYS A 122 -8.33 13.64 25.42
C LYS A 122 -8.08 15.07 24.99
N GLN A 123 -7.99 15.33 23.68
CA GLN A 123 -7.84 16.71 23.21
C GLN A 123 -9.13 17.49 23.39
N LEU A 124 -10.27 16.92 22.99
CA LEU A 124 -11.58 17.55 23.17
C LEU A 124 -11.86 17.88 24.64
N ALA A 125 -11.51 17.01 25.57
CA ALA A 125 -11.67 17.25 27.00
C ALA A 125 -10.78 18.39 27.55
N LYS A 126 -9.72 18.78 26.84
CA LYS A 126 -8.92 19.97 27.21
C LYS A 126 -9.56 21.26 26.71
N ASP A 127 -10.18 21.19 25.54
CA ASP A 127 -10.72 22.37 24.86
C ASP A 127 -12.16 22.67 25.26
N ILE A 128 -12.89 21.66 25.75
CA ILE A 128 -14.32 21.73 26.09
C ILE A 128 -14.52 21.38 27.58
N PRO A 129 -14.86 22.35 28.45
CA PRO A 129 -14.90 22.15 29.90
C PRO A 129 -15.81 21.01 30.38
N ASP A 130 -16.97 20.82 29.71
CA ASP A 130 -17.99 19.84 30.12
C ASP A 130 -17.87 18.51 29.35
N PHE A 131 -16.84 18.36 28.51
CA PHE A 131 -16.61 17.12 27.74
C PHE A 131 -15.82 16.12 28.56
N VAL A 132 -16.43 14.96 28.83
CA VAL A 132 -15.77 13.84 29.50
C VAL A 132 -15.09 12.94 28.45
N ALA A 133 -13.77 12.84 28.52
CA ALA A 133 -13.03 11.95 27.65
C ALA A 133 -13.45 10.50 27.89
N GLN A 134 -13.67 9.76 26.81
CA GLN A 134 -13.85 8.32 26.82
C GLN A 134 -12.54 7.68 26.35
N GLU A 135 -12.06 6.70 27.09
CA GLU A 135 -10.94 5.84 26.66
C GLU A 135 -11.47 4.43 26.36
N ILE A 136 -10.98 3.85 25.29
CA ILE A 136 -11.29 2.47 24.89
C ILE A 136 -10.02 1.66 24.72
N THR A 137 -10.15 0.36 24.98
CA THR A 137 -9.09 -0.63 24.69
C THR A 137 -9.13 -1.06 23.24
N PRO A 138 -8.05 -1.70 22.71
CA PRO A 138 -8.09 -2.29 21.37
C PRO A 138 -9.21 -3.34 21.20
N LYS A 139 -9.57 -4.06 22.27
CA LYS A 139 -10.67 -5.03 22.24
C LYS A 139 -12.02 -4.33 22.02
N GLU A 140 -12.29 -3.28 22.77
CA GLU A 140 -13.50 -2.47 22.58
C GLU A 140 -13.52 -1.80 21.22
N ALA A 141 -12.35 -1.37 20.71
CA ALA A 141 -12.23 -0.82 19.35
C ALA A 141 -12.60 -1.85 18.27
N ASP A 142 -12.28 -3.13 18.45
CA ASP A 142 -12.68 -4.20 17.53
C ASP A 142 -14.19 -4.49 17.59
N GLU A 143 -14.80 -4.36 18.77
CA GLU A 143 -16.22 -4.60 18.99
C GLU A 143 -17.10 -3.43 18.51
N TYR A 144 -16.71 -2.19 18.80
CA TYR A 144 -17.54 -0.98 18.57
C TYR A 144 -17.13 -0.15 17.35
N GLY A 145 -15.87 -0.30 16.93
CA GLY A 145 -15.31 0.52 15.86
C GLY A 145 -15.84 0.21 14.47
N ASP A 146 -16.62 -0.87 14.29
CA ASP A 146 -17.08 -1.33 12.98
C ASP A 146 -15.96 -1.26 11.93
N LEU A 147 -14.81 -1.85 12.28
CA LEU A 147 -13.63 -1.77 11.46
C LEU A 147 -13.72 -2.73 10.28
N THR A 148 -13.41 -2.22 9.09
CA THR A 148 -13.33 -3.04 7.89
C THR A 148 -12.27 -4.13 8.07
N LYS A 149 -12.65 -5.40 7.89
CA LYS A 149 -11.74 -6.54 7.94
C LYS A 149 -11.44 -7.05 6.54
N GLN A 150 -10.16 -7.25 6.26
CA GLN A 150 -9.75 -7.85 4.99
C GLN A 150 -9.90 -9.36 5.02
N THR A 151 -10.41 -9.89 3.93
CA THR A 151 -10.52 -11.33 3.69
C THR A 151 -9.91 -11.69 2.35
N VAL A 152 -9.20 -12.80 2.29
CA VAL A 152 -8.61 -13.30 1.04
C VAL A 152 -9.54 -14.33 0.41
N SER A 153 -9.94 -14.10 -0.85
CA SER A 153 -10.75 -15.04 -1.61
C SER A 153 -9.89 -16.12 -2.24
N LYS A 154 -9.94 -17.35 -1.73
CA LYS A 154 -9.12 -18.48 -2.21
C LYS A 154 -9.17 -18.66 -3.73
N SER A 155 -10.38 -18.68 -4.30
CA SER A 155 -10.55 -18.93 -5.74
C SER A 155 -9.97 -17.82 -6.63
N LYS A 156 -10.16 -16.55 -6.23
CA LYS A 156 -9.64 -15.39 -6.97
C LYS A 156 -8.14 -15.24 -6.81
N ASP A 157 -7.64 -15.42 -5.58
CA ASP A 157 -6.23 -15.25 -5.26
C ASP A 157 -5.36 -16.33 -5.90
N THR A 158 -5.75 -17.60 -5.81
CA THR A 158 -5.01 -18.71 -6.45
C THR A 158 -4.99 -18.57 -7.96
N LYS A 159 -6.11 -18.27 -8.60
CA LYS A 159 -6.18 -18.06 -10.04
C LYS A 159 -5.29 -16.90 -10.49
N TRP A 160 -5.35 -15.78 -9.78
CA TRP A 160 -4.52 -14.62 -10.08
C TRP A 160 -3.03 -14.94 -9.98
N ASN A 161 -2.61 -15.66 -8.94
CA ASN A 161 -1.23 -16.08 -8.75
C ASN A 161 -0.77 -17.06 -9.83
N GLU A 162 -1.56 -18.08 -10.18
CA GLU A 162 -1.23 -19.00 -11.27
C GLU A 162 -1.03 -18.27 -12.60
N ASP A 163 -1.90 -17.32 -12.94
CA ASP A 163 -1.80 -16.55 -14.17
C ASP A 163 -0.54 -15.65 -14.17
N ASN A 164 -0.19 -15.05 -13.04
CA ASN A 164 1.04 -14.27 -12.91
C ASN A 164 2.29 -15.14 -13.04
N ILE A 165 2.32 -16.34 -12.46
CA ILE A 165 3.41 -17.29 -12.59
C ILE A 165 3.62 -17.66 -14.06
N LYS A 166 2.54 -18.08 -14.76
CA LYS A 166 2.58 -18.42 -16.19
C LYS A 166 3.12 -17.27 -17.04
N LYS A 167 2.55 -16.07 -16.85
CA LYS A 167 2.99 -14.85 -17.57
C LYS A 167 4.47 -14.55 -17.32
N SER A 168 4.92 -14.64 -16.07
CA SER A 168 6.29 -14.33 -15.70
C SER A 168 7.30 -15.29 -16.31
N VAL A 169 6.98 -16.59 -16.37
CA VAL A 169 7.82 -17.62 -17.04
C VAL A 169 7.93 -17.32 -18.54
N VAL A 170 6.81 -17.03 -19.21
CA VAL A 170 6.79 -16.70 -20.65
C VAL A 170 7.57 -15.42 -20.95
N VAL A 171 7.44 -14.39 -20.12
CA VAL A 171 8.21 -13.14 -20.25
C VAL A 171 9.70 -13.41 -20.03
N GLY A 172 10.08 -14.22 -19.03
CA GLY A 172 11.49 -14.61 -18.85
C GLY A 172 12.08 -15.33 -20.05
N ALA A 173 11.31 -16.21 -20.69
CA ALA A 173 11.69 -16.89 -21.92
C ALA A 173 11.83 -15.93 -23.11
N SER A 174 10.93 -14.94 -23.25
CA SER A 174 11.02 -13.92 -24.30
C SER A 174 12.25 -13.01 -24.17
N LEU A 175 12.80 -12.91 -22.96
CA LEU A 175 14.06 -12.22 -22.68
C LEU A 175 15.29 -13.14 -22.88
N LEU A 176 15.10 -14.34 -23.39
CA LEU A 176 16.14 -15.35 -23.64
C LEU A 176 16.97 -15.68 -22.38
N LEU A 177 16.36 -15.61 -21.20
CA LEU A 177 17.02 -15.99 -19.96
C LEU A 177 17.13 -17.51 -19.83
N GLY A 178 18.22 -18.01 -19.22
CA GLY A 178 18.34 -19.41 -18.85
C GLY A 178 17.30 -19.83 -17.81
N VAL A 179 16.95 -21.12 -17.76
CA VAL A 179 15.87 -21.67 -16.92
C VAL A 179 15.96 -21.24 -15.47
N ARG A 180 17.14 -21.35 -14.86
CA ARG A 180 17.35 -20.94 -13.46
C ARG A 180 17.07 -19.45 -13.23
N ALA A 181 17.46 -18.59 -14.18
CA ALA A 181 17.21 -17.16 -14.12
C ALA A 181 15.71 -16.86 -14.27
N ILE A 182 15.01 -17.56 -15.18
CA ILE A 182 13.56 -17.48 -15.35
C ILE A 182 12.86 -17.83 -14.01
N MET A 183 13.24 -18.95 -13.40
CA MET A 183 12.58 -19.42 -12.17
C MET A 183 12.86 -18.51 -10.96
N LYS A 184 14.10 -18.03 -10.78
CA LYS A 184 14.42 -17.04 -9.75
C LYS A 184 13.64 -15.74 -9.95
N ARG A 185 13.63 -15.21 -11.18
CA ARG A 185 12.87 -14.00 -11.52
C ARG A 185 11.39 -14.18 -11.27
N THR A 186 10.81 -15.30 -11.68
CA THR A 186 9.39 -15.59 -11.51
C THR A 186 9.01 -15.68 -10.04
N SER A 187 9.82 -16.36 -9.21
CA SER A 187 9.56 -16.45 -7.77
C SER A 187 9.58 -15.08 -7.10
N SER A 188 10.60 -14.24 -7.37
CA SER A 188 10.68 -12.88 -6.80
C SER A 188 9.51 -12.02 -7.24
N LEU A 189 9.24 -11.91 -8.53
CA LEU A 189 8.16 -11.06 -9.04
C LEU A 189 6.78 -11.46 -8.52
N THR A 190 6.55 -12.76 -8.33
CA THR A 190 5.26 -13.25 -7.84
C THR A 190 5.08 -12.92 -6.36
N VAL A 191 6.11 -13.15 -5.56
CA VAL A 191 6.07 -12.80 -4.12
C VAL A 191 6.01 -11.28 -3.93
N ASP A 192 6.82 -10.50 -4.67
CA ASP A 192 6.82 -9.04 -4.59
C ASP A 192 5.45 -8.42 -4.89
N LYS A 193 4.73 -8.97 -5.86
CA LYS A 193 3.36 -8.52 -6.16
C LYS A 193 2.41 -8.73 -4.99
N ASN A 194 2.48 -9.89 -4.33
CA ASN A 194 1.66 -10.20 -3.16
C ASN A 194 2.05 -9.32 -1.96
N TYR A 195 3.34 -9.18 -1.68
CA TYR A 195 3.87 -8.30 -0.64
C TYR A 195 3.42 -6.84 -0.84
N ASN A 196 3.54 -6.31 -2.07
CA ASN A 196 3.11 -4.95 -2.39
C ASN A 196 1.58 -4.78 -2.23
N SER A 197 0.80 -5.84 -2.46
CA SER A 197 -0.63 -5.83 -2.16
C SER A 197 -0.89 -5.73 -0.65
N ALA A 198 -0.20 -6.54 0.15
CA ALA A 198 -0.31 -6.49 1.61
C ALA A 198 0.16 -5.14 2.19
N LYS A 199 1.23 -4.54 1.65
CA LYS A 199 1.65 -3.18 2.03
C LYS A 199 0.56 -2.13 1.79
N ARG A 200 -0.12 -2.20 0.64
CA ARG A 200 -1.23 -1.29 0.36
C ARG A 200 -2.37 -1.49 1.35
N GLN A 201 -2.74 -2.75 1.62
CA GLN A 201 -3.76 -3.07 2.62
C GLN A 201 -3.39 -2.52 4.01
N ASN A 202 -2.14 -2.66 4.43
CA ASN A 202 -1.63 -2.12 5.68
C ASN A 202 -1.86 -0.60 5.77
N ILE A 203 -1.44 0.16 4.75
CA ILE A 203 -1.63 1.61 4.69
C ILE A 203 -3.12 1.98 4.63
N ASP A 204 -3.91 1.23 3.87
CA ASP A 204 -5.31 1.55 3.65
C ASP A 204 -6.15 1.29 4.90
N MET A 205 -5.94 0.16 5.56
CA MET A 205 -6.70 -0.20 6.76
C MET A 205 -6.26 0.58 7.99
N GLY A 206 -4.95 0.77 8.18
CA GLY A 206 -4.46 1.56 9.31
C GLY A 206 -4.85 3.04 9.20
N GLY A 207 -4.78 3.61 7.98
CA GLY A 207 -5.26 4.99 7.75
C GLY A 207 -6.78 5.14 7.87
N ASP A 208 -7.56 4.10 7.47
CA ASP A 208 -9.00 4.08 7.71
C ASP A 208 -9.31 4.05 9.21
N ALA A 209 -8.66 3.17 9.97
CA ALA A 209 -8.83 3.08 11.42
C ALA A 209 -8.47 4.40 12.13
N GLU A 210 -7.38 5.06 11.73
CA GLU A 210 -7.00 6.37 12.27
C GLU A 210 -8.09 7.41 12.02
N THR A 211 -8.46 7.61 10.76
CA THR A 211 -9.39 8.69 10.39
C THR A 211 -10.81 8.41 10.85
N LYS A 212 -11.23 7.14 10.86
CA LYS A 212 -12.51 6.72 11.43
C LYS A 212 -12.58 7.00 12.93
N ALA A 213 -11.55 6.61 13.67
CA ALA A 213 -11.50 6.84 15.13
C ALA A 213 -11.63 8.33 15.49
N ARG A 214 -10.91 9.18 14.75
CA ARG A 214 -11.01 10.64 14.94
C ARG A 214 -12.39 11.17 14.60
N TYR A 215 -12.96 10.72 13.50
CA TYR A 215 -14.29 11.11 13.07
C TYR A 215 -15.36 10.66 14.07
N ASP A 216 -15.29 9.42 14.56
CA ASP A 216 -16.22 8.88 15.56
C ASP A 216 -16.12 9.66 16.91
N GLY A 217 -14.92 10.04 17.32
CA GLY A 217 -14.72 10.90 18.50
C GLY A 217 -15.34 12.29 18.34
N LEU A 218 -15.24 12.89 17.16
CA LEU A 218 -15.90 14.18 16.86
C LEU A 218 -17.42 14.04 16.81
N LEU A 219 -17.95 12.98 16.19
CA LEU A 219 -19.40 12.70 16.17
C LEU A 219 -19.95 12.48 17.57
N ARG A 220 -19.19 11.80 18.44
CA ARG A 220 -19.58 11.65 19.86
C ARG A 220 -19.70 13.01 20.54
N SER A 221 -18.74 13.90 20.34
CA SER A 221 -18.77 15.26 20.93
C SER A 221 -19.91 16.08 20.35
N ASP A 222 -20.17 15.99 19.05
CA ASP A 222 -21.31 16.67 18.43
C ASP A 222 -22.66 16.17 18.98
N ALA A 223 -22.80 14.87 19.21
CA ALA A 223 -23.98 14.27 19.85
C ALA A 223 -24.18 14.73 21.31
N MET A 224 -23.12 15.18 22.00
CA MET A 224 -23.19 15.79 23.32
C MET A 224 -23.51 17.28 23.26
N GLY A 225 -23.76 17.85 22.08
CA GLY A 225 -24.12 19.26 21.88
C GLY A 225 -22.95 20.18 21.54
N HIS A 226 -21.73 19.66 21.45
CA HIS A 226 -20.55 20.45 21.10
C HIS A 226 -20.31 20.39 19.58
N LYS A 227 -20.76 21.41 18.87
CA LYS A 227 -20.63 21.51 17.42
C LYS A 227 -19.18 21.62 16.98
N HIS A 228 -18.80 20.81 16.01
CA HIS A 228 -17.45 20.76 15.44
C HIS A 228 -17.44 20.93 13.95
N THR A 229 -16.32 21.44 13.48
CA THR A 229 -15.89 21.32 12.09
C THR A 229 -14.77 20.30 11.99
N LYS A 230 -14.54 19.77 10.79
CA LYS A 230 -13.43 18.89 10.48
C LYS A 230 -12.52 19.50 9.41
N ILE A 231 -11.23 19.33 9.60
CA ILE A 231 -10.21 19.88 8.74
C ILE A 231 -9.48 18.74 8.04
N TRP A 232 -9.39 18.77 6.71
CA TRP A 232 -8.55 17.83 5.96
C TRP A 232 -7.08 18.16 6.20
N ARG A 233 -6.30 17.17 6.65
CA ARG A 233 -4.86 17.28 6.77
C ARG A 233 -4.17 16.30 5.84
N SER A 234 -3.48 16.80 4.82
CA SER A 234 -2.67 15.97 3.94
C SER A 234 -1.37 15.55 4.63
N ALA A 235 -0.75 14.46 4.13
CA ALA A 235 0.57 14.01 4.63
C ALA A 235 1.71 15.01 4.36
N GLY A 236 1.48 16.03 3.52
CA GLY A 236 2.42 17.13 3.28
C GLY A 236 3.68 16.76 2.52
N ASP A 237 3.75 15.58 1.92
CA ASP A 237 4.91 15.12 1.13
C ASP A 237 4.61 15.04 -0.38
N ASN A 238 5.65 14.74 -1.17
CA ASN A 238 5.56 14.67 -2.63
C ASN A 238 4.77 13.47 -3.20
N ARG A 239 4.22 12.61 -2.34
CA ARG A 239 3.35 11.48 -2.71
C ARG A 239 1.88 11.80 -2.50
N VAL A 240 1.57 12.96 -1.96
CA VAL A 240 0.18 13.43 -1.87
C VAL A 240 -0.30 13.75 -3.27
N ARG A 241 -1.45 13.21 -3.65
CA ARG A 241 -2.08 13.51 -4.95
C ARG A 241 -2.62 14.94 -4.98
N ASP A 242 -2.69 15.53 -6.16
CA ASP A 242 -3.08 16.93 -6.33
C ASP A 242 -4.46 17.23 -5.74
N SER A 243 -5.45 16.34 -5.92
CA SER A 243 -6.79 16.47 -5.34
C SER A 243 -6.74 16.61 -3.81
N HIS A 244 -5.90 15.83 -3.13
CA HIS A 244 -5.74 15.89 -1.68
C HIS A 244 -4.87 17.05 -1.21
N ALA A 245 -3.93 17.48 -2.03
CA ALA A 245 -3.13 18.67 -1.76
C ALA A 245 -4.00 19.94 -1.73
N HIS A 246 -4.99 20.02 -2.64
CA HIS A 246 -5.95 21.14 -2.68
C HIS A 246 -6.90 21.15 -1.48
N LEU A 247 -7.14 19.99 -0.86
CA LEU A 247 -8.00 19.89 0.33
C LEU A 247 -7.26 20.23 1.64
N ASP A 248 -5.94 20.26 1.65
CA ASP A 248 -5.17 20.50 2.87
C ASP A 248 -5.55 21.83 3.53
N GLY A 249 -5.97 21.74 4.80
CA GLY A 249 -6.46 22.89 5.56
C GLY A 249 -7.90 23.27 5.23
N THR A 250 -8.59 22.57 4.33
CA THR A 250 -10.03 22.81 4.10
C THR A 250 -10.81 22.38 5.33
N GLU A 251 -11.63 23.30 5.84
CA GLU A 251 -12.50 23.11 6.99
C GLU A 251 -13.96 23.08 6.54
N ILE A 252 -14.71 22.10 7.02
CA ILE A 252 -16.14 21.90 6.73
C ILE A 252 -16.86 21.41 7.99
N ASP A 253 -18.19 21.50 8.01
CA ASP A 253 -19.00 20.95 9.09
C ASP A 253 -18.78 19.44 9.24
N ILE A 254 -18.97 18.91 10.46
CA ILE A 254 -18.65 17.51 10.78
C ILE A 254 -19.42 16.50 9.90
N ASP A 255 -20.66 16.78 9.57
CA ASP A 255 -21.53 15.97 8.71
C ASP A 255 -21.33 16.26 7.20
N GLY A 256 -20.63 17.34 6.85
CA GLY A 256 -20.35 17.75 5.49
C GLY A 256 -19.48 16.78 4.70
N THR A 257 -19.40 16.98 3.40
CA THR A 257 -18.57 16.20 2.45
C THR A 257 -17.55 17.12 1.79
N PHE A 258 -16.28 16.72 1.77
CA PHE A 258 -15.22 17.45 1.07
C PHE A 258 -15.46 17.46 -0.46
N SER A 259 -14.87 18.39 -1.16
CA SER A 259 -15.09 18.57 -2.61
C SER A 259 -14.69 17.35 -3.47
N ASN A 260 -13.90 16.42 -2.94
CA ASN A 260 -13.59 15.13 -3.58
C ASN A 260 -14.63 14.03 -3.31
N GLY A 261 -15.75 14.35 -2.67
CA GLY A 261 -16.84 13.42 -2.37
C GLY A 261 -16.68 12.58 -1.10
N LEU A 262 -15.64 12.81 -0.32
CA LEU A 262 -15.35 12.03 0.89
C LEU A 262 -15.81 12.76 2.16
N LYS A 263 -16.37 12.03 3.12
CA LYS A 263 -16.64 12.56 4.47
C LYS A 263 -15.36 12.69 5.30
N ARG A 264 -14.36 11.85 5.03
CA ARG A 264 -13.04 11.85 5.67
C ARG A 264 -12.00 11.21 4.75
N PRO A 265 -10.68 11.38 4.96
CA PRO A 265 -9.68 10.58 4.30
C PRO A 265 -9.95 9.09 4.53
N LYS A 266 -9.72 8.26 3.53
CA LYS A 266 -9.97 6.81 3.60
C LYS A 266 -11.44 6.41 3.82
N ASP A 267 -12.39 7.29 3.53
CA ASP A 267 -13.82 6.92 3.56
C ASP A 267 -14.05 5.69 2.67
N PRO A 268 -14.56 4.56 3.22
CA PRO A 268 -14.74 3.33 2.44
C PRO A 268 -15.75 3.47 1.30
N ASN A 269 -16.62 4.48 1.34
CA ASN A 269 -17.56 4.80 0.27
C ASN A 269 -16.93 5.63 -0.86
N GLY A 270 -15.66 6.01 -0.72
CA GLY A 270 -14.94 6.79 -1.70
C GLY A 270 -14.49 5.98 -2.91
N ARG A 271 -14.26 6.69 -4.03
CA ARG A 271 -13.70 6.04 -5.23
C ARG A 271 -12.27 5.54 -4.96
N PRO A 272 -11.86 4.39 -5.53
CA PRO A 272 -10.55 3.81 -5.30
C PRO A 272 -9.39 4.80 -5.56
N GLU A 273 -9.49 5.66 -6.56
CA GLU A 273 -8.49 6.67 -6.88
C GLU A 273 -8.32 7.75 -5.80
N GLU A 274 -9.31 7.93 -4.93
CA GLU A 274 -9.26 8.89 -3.81
C GLU A 274 -8.82 8.23 -2.50
N VAL A 275 -9.15 6.94 -2.29
CA VAL A 275 -8.94 6.29 -0.99
C VAL A 275 -7.69 5.40 -0.93
N CYS A 276 -7.32 4.69 -2.03
CA CYS A 276 -6.18 3.77 -2.03
C CYS A 276 -4.84 4.50 -1.80
N ASN A 277 -4.01 3.99 -0.89
CA ASN A 277 -2.70 4.57 -0.51
C ASN A 277 -2.77 6.02 -0.01
N CYS A 278 -3.92 6.52 0.40
CA CYS A 278 -4.03 7.82 1.04
C CYS A 278 -3.37 7.78 2.42
N ARG A 279 -2.66 8.85 2.81
CA ARG A 279 -2.03 9.03 4.13
C ARG A 279 -2.45 10.35 4.77
N CYS A 280 -3.55 10.91 4.29
CA CYS A 280 -4.16 12.09 4.89
C CYS A 280 -4.92 11.69 6.17
N THR A 281 -5.07 12.64 7.07
CA THR A 281 -5.87 12.49 8.30
C THR A 281 -6.85 13.65 8.45
N ILE A 282 -7.65 13.65 9.50
CA ILE A 282 -8.51 14.78 9.85
C ILE A 282 -8.12 15.35 11.22
N LEU A 283 -8.35 16.66 11.36
CA LEU A 283 -8.34 17.39 12.60
C LEU A 283 -9.70 18.08 12.76
N TRP A 284 -9.95 18.71 13.92
CA TRP A 284 -11.14 19.52 14.14
C TRP A 284 -10.82 21.01 14.18
N GLY A 285 -11.80 21.87 13.93
CA GLY A 285 -11.65 23.31 14.05
C GLY A 285 -11.25 23.70 15.46
N GLY A 286 -10.30 24.62 15.58
CA GLY A 286 -9.74 25.04 16.87
C GLY A 286 -8.59 24.18 17.40
N TYR A 287 -8.22 23.08 16.71
CA TYR A 287 -7.06 22.28 17.09
C TYR A 287 -5.75 22.98 16.77
N GLY A 288 -5.12 23.43 17.85
CA GLY A 288 -3.76 24.01 17.84
C GLY A 288 -3.65 25.31 17.02
N GLU A 289 -2.64 26.10 17.31
CA GLU A 289 -2.20 27.11 16.36
C GLU A 289 -1.76 26.37 15.08
N LYS A 290 -2.30 26.78 13.93
CA LYS A 290 -1.84 26.27 12.63
C LYS A 290 -0.33 26.42 12.61
N SER A 291 0.40 25.30 12.47
CA SER A 291 1.86 25.41 12.30
C SER A 291 2.09 26.40 11.16
N SER A 292 2.91 27.42 11.41
CA SER A 292 3.21 28.46 10.42
C SER A 292 4.00 27.90 9.21
N ILE A 293 4.52 26.68 9.35
CA ILE A 293 5.32 26.01 8.33
C ILE A 293 4.92 24.54 8.17
N ARG A 294 5.08 24.01 6.98
CA ARG A 294 4.92 22.59 6.62
C ARG A 294 5.95 22.18 5.58
N THR A 295 6.13 20.89 5.37
CA THR A 295 6.97 20.38 4.29
C THR A 295 6.38 20.74 2.93
N ALA A 296 7.21 21.27 2.04
CA ALA A 296 6.84 21.60 0.66
C ALA A 296 6.45 20.33 -0.13
N ARG A 297 5.45 20.46 -1.00
CA ARG A 297 5.04 19.42 -1.94
C ARG A 297 5.81 19.54 -3.25
N GLN A 298 5.79 18.45 -4.03
CA GLN A 298 6.39 18.46 -5.36
C GLN A 298 5.72 19.55 -6.22
N GLY A 299 6.53 20.44 -6.81
CA GLY A 299 6.08 21.56 -7.63
C GLY A 299 5.77 22.85 -6.90
N GLU A 300 5.76 22.87 -5.57
CA GLU A 300 5.59 24.10 -4.78
C GLU A 300 6.86 24.96 -4.70
N VAL A 301 8.04 24.36 -4.91
CA VAL A 301 9.33 25.06 -4.91
C VAL A 301 10.07 24.74 -6.19
N THR A 302 10.36 25.76 -6.98
CA THR A 302 11.11 25.62 -8.24
C THR A 302 12.61 25.48 -7.98
N GLY A 303 13.27 24.51 -8.62
CA GLY A 303 14.72 24.38 -8.70
C GLY A 303 15.42 23.54 -7.65
N SER A 304 14.80 23.21 -6.51
CA SER A 304 15.47 22.49 -5.42
C SER A 304 14.85 21.13 -5.09
N TYR A 305 13.70 20.81 -5.66
CA TYR A 305 12.95 19.61 -5.34
C TYR A 305 13.33 18.48 -6.29
N LYS A 306 14.31 17.67 -5.91
CA LYS A 306 14.64 16.44 -6.65
C LYS A 306 13.68 15.34 -6.24
N LYS A 307 13.01 14.75 -7.23
CA LYS A 307 12.22 13.54 -7.05
C LYS A 307 13.14 12.43 -6.55
N SER A 308 13.04 12.07 -5.27
CA SER A 308 13.77 10.92 -4.72
C SER A 308 12.94 9.66 -4.92
N SER A 309 13.53 8.65 -5.55
CA SER A 309 12.96 7.32 -5.65
C SER A 309 13.15 6.49 -4.38
N SER A 310 13.87 7.03 -3.38
CA SER A 310 14.13 6.37 -2.11
C SER A 310 13.98 7.35 -0.95
N PHE A 311 13.42 6.88 0.16
CA PHE A 311 13.20 7.63 1.41
C PHE A 311 14.48 8.07 2.13
N LYS A 312 15.64 7.68 1.66
CA LYS A 312 16.94 7.99 2.29
C LYS A 312 17.54 9.21 1.63
N GLY A 313 17.47 10.35 2.33
CA GLY A 313 18.33 11.48 2.08
C GLY A 313 17.75 12.71 1.39
N THR A 314 16.44 12.86 1.23
CA THR A 314 15.85 14.12 0.77
C THR A 314 15.71 15.10 1.94
N LYS A 315 16.36 16.24 1.85
CA LYS A 315 16.06 17.37 2.76
C LYS A 315 14.62 17.79 2.52
N SER A 316 13.79 17.72 3.56
CA SER A 316 12.46 18.31 3.55
C SER A 316 12.60 19.83 3.43
N ILE A 317 11.87 20.42 2.49
CA ILE A 317 11.77 21.86 2.35
C ILE A 317 10.53 22.29 3.11
N GLU A 318 10.70 23.17 4.10
CA GLU A 318 9.61 23.74 4.86
C GLU A 318 9.07 24.98 4.14
N VAL A 319 7.75 25.11 4.06
CA VAL A 319 7.04 26.24 3.47
C VAL A 319 5.95 26.72 4.41
N ALA A 320 5.49 27.95 4.19
CA ALA A 320 4.38 28.49 4.97
C ALA A 320 3.14 27.55 4.93
N ASN A 321 2.53 27.33 6.09
CA ASN A 321 1.35 26.46 6.19
C ASN A 321 0.10 27.23 5.81
N MET A 322 -0.17 27.30 4.52
CA MET A 322 -1.35 27.92 3.93
C MET A 322 -1.98 26.96 2.90
N PRO A 323 -3.27 27.14 2.56
CA PRO A 323 -3.91 26.35 1.51
C PRO A 323 -3.11 26.38 0.21
N TYR A 324 -3.09 25.25 -0.50
CA TYR A 324 -2.28 25.11 -1.73
C TYR A 324 -2.50 26.25 -2.75
N LYS A 325 -3.77 26.67 -2.96
CA LYS A 325 -4.07 27.78 -3.88
C LYS A 325 -3.45 29.11 -3.43
N GLU A 326 -3.40 29.37 -2.14
CA GLU A 326 -2.81 30.60 -1.57
C GLU A 326 -1.29 30.53 -1.66
N LEU A 327 -0.69 29.37 -1.34
CA LEU A 327 0.73 29.15 -1.49
C LEU A 327 1.18 29.34 -2.94
N MET A 328 0.44 28.77 -3.90
CA MET A 328 0.77 28.92 -5.32
C MET A 328 0.64 30.37 -5.80
N LYS A 329 -0.32 31.14 -5.30
CA LYS A 329 -0.40 32.58 -5.56
C LYS A 329 0.78 33.33 -4.99
N TRP A 330 1.19 32.98 -3.77
CA TRP A 330 2.33 33.61 -3.09
C TRP A 330 3.67 33.27 -3.75
N LEU A 331 3.87 32.03 -4.20
CA LEU A 331 5.09 31.61 -4.91
C LEU A 331 5.23 32.20 -6.33
N ASN A 332 4.11 32.62 -6.94
CA ASN A 332 4.10 33.20 -8.29
C ASN A 332 4.07 34.74 -8.29
N GLN A 333 4.18 35.36 -7.13
CA GLN A 333 4.41 36.82 -6.96
C GLN A 333 5.90 37.11 -6.88
#